data_38d12b35d3d35711d572cf8fff4360c1
#
_entry.id   38d12b35d3d35711d572cf8fff4360c1
#
_cell.length_a   1.000
_cell.length_b   1.000
_cell.length_c   1.000
_cell.angle_alpha   90.00
_cell.angle_beta   90.00
_cell.angle_gamma   90.00
#
_symmetry.space_group_name_H-M   'P 1'
#
loop_
_entity.id
_entity.type
_entity.pdbx_description
1 polymer ?
#
loop_
_entity_poly.entity_id
_entity_poly.type
_entity_poly.pdbx_seq_one_letter_code
_entity_poly.pdbx_strand_id
1 'polypeptide(L)'
;MAVYTHLSDRALQQHLRPFQLGELIDARGVSGGGINTIYDVSTTRGRYILRILEDRTSTDSRFEDALLKHLAEQSLPVPRMMEAGKLGRVISITPRQQLSIFQYLPGRELGVFEIRPEHARQVGEFLAELHLATRSFRRRRRNRFEPSRIARILERCVAGIRESAQVRDLRVLALELVRHHFPAELPHGIVHGDLFVDNARFARGKLVGVIDFEMASNGPYAYDLAVAIGDWCFLQDRFVADNARALVGGYESRRRLEASERGHLYELCRFAATRFATTRFYDYEVRTRREAQRLYKDYRHFLARLTALKDLGPHGFRQQVLARSGAAADA
;
A
#
# COMPACT_ATOMS: atom_id res chain seq x y z
N MET A 1 14.88 7.66 11.98
CA MET A 1 13.85 8.68 11.66
C MET A 1 14.00 9.07 10.18
N ALA A 2 12.97 8.84 9.38
CA ALA A 2 13.04 9.17 7.95
C ALA A 2 12.38 10.54 7.70
N VAL A 3 13.02 11.61 8.16
CA VAL A 3 12.74 12.96 7.74
C VAL A 3 13.92 13.40 6.88
N TYR A 4 13.74 13.42 5.57
CA TYR A 4 14.80 13.78 4.61
C TYR A 4 14.96 15.30 4.52
N THR A 5 13.84 16.02 4.53
CA THR A 5 13.79 17.47 4.53
C THR A 5 13.43 17.97 5.93
N HIS A 6 14.43 18.49 6.65
CA HIS A 6 14.21 19.10 7.97
C HIS A 6 13.67 20.52 7.80
N LEU A 7 12.47 20.76 8.32
CA LEU A 7 11.86 22.08 8.33
C LEU A 7 11.86 22.62 9.77
N SER A 8 12.29 23.88 9.91
CA SER A 8 12.09 24.65 11.15
C SER A 8 10.60 25.01 11.32
N ASP A 9 10.18 25.33 12.54
CA ASP A 9 8.80 25.77 12.83
C ASP A 9 8.41 26.98 11.98
N ARG A 10 9.35 27.90 11.75
CA ARG A 10 9.16 29.05 10.86
C ARG A 10 8.88 28.61 9.42
N ALA A 11 9.60 27.62 8.91
CA ALA A 11 9.39 27.09 7.55
C ALA A 11 8.08 26.32 7.46
N LEU A 12 7.75 25.52 8.47
CA LEU A 12 6.45 24.84 8.56
C LEU A 12 5.30 25.85 8.55
N GLN A 13 5.37 26.91 9.36
CA GLN A 13 4.37 27.97 9.38
C GLN A 13 4.24 28.66 8.01
N GLN A 14 5.35 28.91 7.31
CA GLN A 14 5.31 29.46 5.95
C GLN A 14 4.57 28.54 4.97
N HIS A 15 4.76 27.23 5.08
CA HIS A 15 4.06 26.24 4.24
C HIS A 15 2.58 26.09 4.58
N LEU A 16 2.18 26.32 5.83
CA LEU A 16 0.77 26.27 6.27
C LEU A 16 -0.06 27.48 5.82
N ARG A 17 0.57 28.66 5.70
CA ARG A 17 -0.11 29.93 5.37
C ARG A 17 -0.98 29.88 4.11
N PRO A 18 -0.50 29.37 2.96
CA PRO A 18 -1.31 29.31 1.74
C PRO A 18 -2.59 28.50 1.90
N PHE A 19 -2.59 27.51 2.79
CA PHE A 19 -3.73 26.63 3.09
C PHE A 19 -4.66 27.22 4.15
N GLN A 20 -4.34 28.34 4.76
CA GLN A 20 -5.15 29.02 5.79
C GLN A 20 -5.47 28.12 7.00
N LEU A 21 -4.53 27.28 7.40
CA LEU A 21 -4.73 26.28 8.46
C LEU A 21 -4.46 26.79 9.88
N GLY A 22 -4.29 28.11 10.05
CA GLY A 22 -4.03 28.74 11.34
C GLY A 22 -2.54 28.78 11.71
N GLU A 23 -2.27 29.08 12.99
CA GLU A 23 -0.92 29.15 13.51
C GLU A 23 -0.44 27.77 13.98
N LEU A 24 0.84 27.49 13.75
CA LEU A 24 1.48 26.26 14.19
C LEU A 24 1.55 26.23 15.73
N ILE A 25 1.08 25.10 16.31
CA ILE A 25 1.19 24.83 17.75
C ILE A 25 2.30 23.80 18.02
N ASP A 26 2.34 22.71 17.26
CA ASP A 26 3.31 21.63 17.41
C ASP A 26 3.50 20.92 16.06
N ALA A 27 4.69 20.40 15.83
CA ALA A 27 4.97 19.57 14.66
C ALA A 27 5.99 18.48 14.99
N ARG A 28 5.70 17.27 14.54
CA ARG A 28 6.56 16.10 14.78
C ARG A 28 6.82 15.38 13.47
N GLY A 29 8.10 15.15 13.17
CA GLY A 29 8.46 14.26 12.08
C GLY A 29 7.97 12.84 12.31
N VAL A 30 7.25 12.27 11.36
CA VAL A 30 6.76 10.89 11.45
C VAL A 30 7.85 9.94 10.96
N SER A 31 8.32 9.08 11.88
CA SER A 31 9.28 8.01 11.57
C SER A 31 8.52 6.81 10.99
N GLY A 32 8.97 6.30 9.85
CA GLY A 32 8.35 5.11 9.23
C GLY A 32 7.87 5.31 7.78
N GLY A 33 7.82 6.54 7.30
CA GLY A 33 7.54 6.83 5.89
C GLY A 33 8.65 6.30 4.96
N GLY A 34 8.29 5.79 3.79
CA GLY A 34 9.24 5.20 2.85
C GLY A 34 10.22 6.22 2.26
N ILE A 35 9.81 6.97 1.24
CA ILE A 35 10.67 7.87 0.45
C ILE A 35 10.38 9.35 0.76
N ASN A 36 9.28 9.64 1.44
CA ASN A 36 8.75 10.98 1.63
C ASN A 36 9.00 11.50 3.04
N THR A 37 9.17 12.82 3.19
CA THR A 37 9.17 13.48 4.49
C THR A 37 7.74 13.72 4.94
N ILE A 38 7.41 13.31 6.16
CA ILE A 38 6.07 13.45 6.74
C ILE A 38 6.17 14.15 8.08
N TYR A 39 5.34 15.17 8.29
CA TYR A 39 5.13 15.84 9.57
C TYR A 39 3.67 15.68 10.02
N ASP A 40 3.48 15.31 11.26
CA ASP A 40 2.21 15.45 11.98
C ASP A 40 2.18 16.86 12.58
N VAL A 41 1.22 17.66 12.16
CA VAL A 41 1.18 19.10 12.44
C VAL A 41 -0.11 19.45 13.16
N SER A 42 0.02 20.06 14.34
CA SER A 42 -1.10 20.64 15.10
C SER A 42 -1.10 22.17 14.95
N THR A 43 -2.27 22.71 14.63
CA THR A 43 -2.47 24.15 14.45
C THR A 43 -3.67 24.64 15.25
N THR A 44 -3.88 25.95 15.30
CA THR A 44 -5.08 26.56 15.93
C THR A 44 -6.40 26.17 15.24
N ARG A 45 -6.35 25.58 14.02
CA ARG A 45 -7.53 25.14 13.26
C ARG A 45 -7.70 23.63 13.16
N GLY A 46 -6.76 22.86 13.72
CA GLY A 46 -6.85 21.39 13.71
C GLY A 46 -5.52 20.69 13.55
N ARG A 47 -5.59 19.39 13.31
CA ARG A 47 -4.43 18.51 13.11
C ARG A 47 -4.37 18.05 11.66
N TYR A 48 -3.18 18.05 11.10
CA TYR A 48 -2.94 17.78 9.68
C TYR A 48 -1.69 16.93 9.48
N ILE A 49 -1.60 16.29 8.33
CA ILE A 49 -0.38 15.61 7.88
C ILE A 49 0.21 16.41 6.71
N LEU A 50 1.40 16.96 6.91
CA LEU A 50 2.17 17.60 5.85
C LEU A 50 3.12 16.57 5.26
N ARG A 51 3.04 16.35 3.94
CA ARG A 51 3.90 15.44 3.20
C ARG A 51 4.71 16.19 2.15
N ILE A 52 6.03 15.97 2.16
CA ILE A 52 6.94 16.41 1.09
C ILE A 52 7.32 15.17 0.28
N LEU A 53 6.96 15.18 -0.98
CA LEU A 53 7.41 14.21 -1.97
C LEU A 53 8.81 14.60 -2.43
N GLU A 54 9.81 13.77 -2.13
CA GLU A 54 11.24 14.12 -2.30
C GLU A 54 11.73 13.99 -3.74
N ASP A 55 11.12 13.16 -4.55
CA ASP A 55 11.54 12.92 -5.94
C ASP A 55 10.36 12.45 -6.79
N ARG A 56 9.43 13.36 -7.10
CA ARG A 56 8.25 13.00 -7.88
C ARG A 56 7.86 13.99 -8.96
N THR A 57 7.22 13.44 -10.01
CA THR A 57 6.62 14.24 -11.06
C THR A 57 5.25 14.79 -10.64
N SER A 58 4.93 15.99 -11.09
CA SER A 58 3.63 16.64 -10.85
C SER A 58 2.41 15.82 -11.30
N THR A 59 2.61 14.90 -12.25
CA THR A 59 1.55 14.06 -12.80
C THR A 59 1.02 13.06 -11.79
N ASP A 60 1.91 12.48 -10.95
CA ASP A 60 1.53 11.49 -9.94
C ASP A 60 0.68 12.11 -8.84
N SER A 61 1.08 13.29 -8.36
CA SER A 61 0.35 14.00 -7.30
C SER A 61 -1.03 14.46 -7.75
N ARG A 62 -1.18 14.88 -9.03
CA ARG A 62 -2.50 15.26 -9.59
C ARG A 62 -3.42 14.04 -9.76
N PHE A 63 -2.88 12.87 -10.02
CA PHE A 63 -3.68 11.65 -10.07
C PHE A 63 -4.20 11.28 -8.67
N GLU A 64 -3.31 11.29 -7.68
CA GLU A 64 -3.67 10.99 -6.30
C GLU A 64 -4.71 11.99 -5.75
N ASP A 65 -4.51 13.29 -5.95
CA ASP A 65 -5.48 14.33 -5.57
C ASP A 65 -6.86 14.09 -6.17
N ALA A 66 -6.92 13.83 -7.47
CA ALA A 66 -8.19 13.57 -8.14
C ALA A 66 -8.86 12.27 -7.65
N LEU A 67 -8.06 11.23 -7.36
CA LEU A 67 -8.57 9.97 -6.84
C LEU A 67 -9.13 10.15 -5.43
N LEU A 68 -8.38 10.78 -4.53
CA LEU A 68 -8.82 11.02 -3.16
C LEU A 68 -10.09 11.88 -3.10
N LYS A 69 -10.18 12.90 -3.95
CA LYS A 69 -11.40 13.71 -4.09
C LYS A 69 -12.59 12.84 -4.51
N HIS A 70 -12.41 12.02 -5.55
CA HIS A 70 -13.47 11.13 -6.05
C HIS A 70 -13.92 10.14 -4.97
N LEU A 71 -12.99 9.51 -4.25
CA LEU A 71 -13.30 8.55 -3.18
C LEU A 71 -14.02 9.22 -2.00
N ALA A 72 -13.62 10.43 -1.62
CA ALA A 72 -14.28 11.19 -0.58
C ALA A 72 -15.72 11.58 -0.95
N GLU A 73 -15.97 11.89 -2.24
CA GLU A 73 -17.33 12.14 -2.78
C GLU A 73 -18.20 10.87 -2.73
N GLN A 74 -17.59 9.68 -2.79
CA GLN A 74 -18.25 8.39 -2.59
C GLN A 74 -18.31 7.94 -1.11
N SER A 75 -17.97 8.84 -0.16
CA SER A 75 -18.01 8.60 1.29
C SER A 75 -17.05 7.50 1.78
N LEU A 76 -16.00 7.15 1.03
CA LEU A 76 -14.98 6.26 1.54
C LEU A 76 -14.11 6.97 2.60
N PRO A 77 -13.65 6.25 3.63
CA PRO A 77 -12.83 6.80 4.69
C PRO A 77 -11.38 7.01 4.24
N VAL A 78 -11.15 8.04 3.42
CA VAL A 78 -9.84 8.40 2.87
C VAL A 78 -9.45 9.82 3.27
N PRO A 79 -8.14 10.18 3.31
CA PRO A 79 -7.72 11.52 3.69
C PRO A 79 -8.12 12.54 2.61
N ARG A 80 -8.52 13.72 3.05
CA ARG A 80 -8.77 14.86 2.15
C ARG A 80 -7.51 15.71 2.05
N MET A 81 -7.09 16.04 0.83
CA MET A 81 -6.06 17.05 0.62
C MET A 81 -6.62 18.44 0.85
N MET A 82 -5.88 19.24 1.62
CA MET A 82 -6.20 20.64 1.86
C MET A 82 -5.90 21.47 0.61
N GLU A 83 -6.62 22.57 0.42
CA GLU A 83 -6.49 23.44 -0.75
C GLU A 83 -5.87 24.79 -0.36
N ALA A 84 -4.85 25.20 -1.13
CA ALA A 84 -4.15 26.47 -0.96
C ALA A 84 -4.67 27.54 -1.96
N GLY A 85 -5.97 27.70 -2.04
CA GLY A 85 -6.61 28.64 -2.95
C GLY A 85 -6.15 28.45 -4.41
N LYS A 86 -5.68 29.52 -5.06
CA LYS A 86 -5.22 29.47 -6.45
C LYS A 86 -3.99 28.57 -6.69
N LEU A 87 -3.22 28.22 -5.66
CA LEU A 87 -2.06 27.34 -5.76
C LEU A 87 -2.46 25.87 -5.86
N GLY A 88 -3.74 25.54 -5.59
CA GLY A 88 -4.25 24.17 -5.62
C GLY A 88 -3.88 23.36 -4.37
N ARG A 89 -3.85 22.03 -4.49
CA ARG A 89 -3.60 21.11 -3.36
C ARG A 89 -2.19 20.56 -3.30
N VAL A 90 -1.42 20.74 -4.38
CA VAL A 90 -0.04 20.29 -4.49
C VAL A 90 0.82 21.47 -4.87
N ILE A 91 1.72 21.88 -3.98
CA ILE A 91 2.61 23.02 -4.15
C ILE A 91 4.01 22.52 -4.48
N SER A 92 4.63 23.04 -5.54
CA SER A 92 6.05 22.79 -5.81
C SER A 92 6.91 23.63 -4.87
N ILE A 93 7.77 22.97 -4.08
CA ILE A 93 8.76 23.63 -3.22
C ILE A 93 10.05 23.84 -4.01
N THR A 94 10.48 22.82 -4.73
CA THR A 94 11.60 22.82 -5.67
C THR A 94 11.18 22.11 -6.96
N PRO A 95 11.98 22.12 -8.03
CA PRO A 95 11.67 21.37 -9.25
C PRO A 95 11.44 19.87 -9.04
N ARG A 96 11.95 19.29 -7.93
CA ARG A 96 11.84 17.87 -7.59
C ARG A 96 10.97 17.58 -6.38
N GLN A 97 10.65 18.59 -5.58
CA GLN A 97 9.91 18.41 -4.34
C GLN A 97 8.53 19.06 -4.42
N GLN A 98 7.54 18.34 -3.95
CA GLN A 98 6.16 18.79 -3.88
C GLN A 98 5.62 18.60 -2.46
N LEU A 99 4.84 19.58 -2.02
CA LEU A 99 4.19 19.59 -0.73
C LEU A 99 2.69 19.39 -0.91
N SER A 100 2.13 18.52 -0.09
CA SER A 100 0.68 18.33 0.08
C SER A 100 0.34 18.28 1.55
N ILE A 101 -0.78 18.84 1.94
CA ILE A 101 -1.29 18.76 3.31
C ILE A 101 -2.60 17.99 3.30
N PHE A 102 -2.73 17.04 4.22
CA PHE A 102 -3.91 16.21 4.37
C PHE A 102 -4.59 16.50 5.70
N GLN A 103 -5.89 16.40 5.72
CA GLN A 103 -6.64 16.32 6.96
C GLN A 103 -6.19 15.08 7.74
N TYR A 104 -5.93 15.25 9.04
CA TYR A 104 -5.62 14.12 9.91
C TYR A 104 -6.83 13.17 10.01
N LEU A 105 -6.61 11.89 9.75
CA LEU A 105 -7.59 10.85 10.01
C LEU A 105 -7.39 10.31 11.41
N PRO A 106 -8.47 10.23 12.22
CA PRO A 106 -8.41 9.65 13.56
C PRO A 106 -8.10 8.16 13.50
N GLY A 107 -7.72 7.60 14.66
CA GLY A 107 -7.36 6.19 14.77
C GLY A 107 -5.85 5.96 14.69
N ARG A 108 -5.47 4.71 14.82
CA ARG A 108 -4.08 4.24 14.78
C ARG A 108 -3.93 3.01 13.90
N GLU A 109 -2.72 2.72 13.52
CA GLU A 109 -2.37 1.40 12.98
C GLU A 109 -2.50 0.33 14.06
N LEU A 110 -2.74 -0.91 13.66
CA LEU A 110 -2.74 -2.05 14.57
C LEU A 110 -1.33 -2.61 14.69
N GLY A 111 -0.97 -3.03 15.90
CA GLY A 111 0.19 -3.89 16.07
C GLY A 111 -0.05 -5.26 15.43
N VAL A 112 1.02 -5.90 14.96
CA VAL A 112 0.92 -7.20 14.26
C VAL A 112 0.17 -8.26 15.07
N PHE A 113 0.30 -8.24 16.40
CA PHE A 113 -0.39 -9.16 17.31
C PHE A 113 -1.84 -8.75 17.65
N GLU A 114 -2.27 -7.57 17.22
CA GLU A 114 -3.63 -7.08 17.41
C GLU A 114 -4.56 -7.44 16.25
N ILE A 115 -3.98 -7.88 15.11
CA ILE A 115 -4.75 -8.23 13.92
C ILE A 115 -5.63 -9.45 14.23
N ARG A 116 -6.92 -9.31 13.91
CA ARG A 116 -7.93 -10.35 14.07
C ARG A 116 -8.72 -10.50 12.76
N PRO A 117 -9.44 -11.62 12.56
CA PRO A 117 -10.28 -11.82 11.37
C PRO A 117 -11.25 -10.67 11.10
N GLU A 118 -11.81 -10.03 12.15
CA GLU A 118 -12.74 -8.91 12.00
C GLU A 118 -12.07 -7.67 11.35
N HIS A 119 -10.79 -7.44 11.65
CA HIS A 119 -10.02 -6.36 11.05
C HIS A 119 -9.75 -6.66 9.57
N ALA A 120 -9.30 -7.88 9.28
CA ALA A 120 -9.05 -8.34 7.91
C ALA A 120 -10.34 -8.29 7.05
N ARG A 121 -11.50 -8.66 7.62
CA ARG A 121 -12.81 -8.56 6.95
C ARG A 121 -13.11 -7.12 6.54
N GLN A 122 -12.94 -6.15 7.43
CA GLN A 122 -13.19 -4.73 7.14
C GLN A 122 -12.24 -4.18 6.06
N VAL A 123 -10.99 -4.65 6.01
CA VAL A 123 -10.05 -4.32 4.93
C VAL A 123 -10.54 -4.88 3.59
N GLY A 124 -11.03 -6.11 3.57
CA GLY A 124 -11.65 -6.70 2.38
C GLY A 124 -12.87 -5.92 1.90
N GLU A 125 -13.77 -5.53 2.81
CA GLU A 125 -14.94 -4.69 2.51
C GLU A 125 -14.50 -3.36 1.88
N PHE A 126 -13.52 -2.68 2.47
CA PHE A 126 -12.99 -1.42 1.95
C PHE A 126 -12.41 -1.57 0.54
N LEU A 127 -11.62 -2.62 0.28
CA LEU A 127 -11.08 -2.86 -1.07
C LEU A 127 -12.18 -3.05 -2.11
N ALA A 128 -13.22 -3.79 -1.77
CA ALA A 128 -14.34 -4.00 -2.68
C ALA A 128 -15.09 -2.66 -2.95
N GLU A 129 -15.31 -1.85 -1.92
CA GLU A 129 -15.93 -0.53 -2.04
C GLU A 129 -15.06 0.43 -2.86
N LEU A 130 -13.74 0.43 -2.67
CA LEU A 130 -12.78 1.17 -3.49
C LEU A 130 -12.90 0.80 -4.98
N HIS A 131 -12.90 -0.49 -5.27
CA HIS A 131 -12.98 -0.98 -6.65
C HIS A 131 -14.33 -0.64 -7.31
N LEU A 132 -15.43 -0.70 -6.56
CA LEU A 132 -16.75 -0.31 -7.05
C LEU A 132 -16.87 1.20 -7.26
N ALA A 133 -16.45 2.00 -6.29
CA ALA A 133 -16.47 3.45 -6.35
C ALA A 133 -15.67 4.01 -7.54
N THR A 134 -14.52 3.39 -7.83
CA THR A 134 -13.62 3.87 -8.89
C THR A 134 -13.99 3.42 -10.30
N ARG A 135 -15.08 2.67 -10.51
CA ARG A 135 -15.56 2.30 -11.85
C ARG A 135 -15.89 3.52 -12.72
N SER A 136 -16.40 4.59 -12.12
CA SER A 136 -16.67 5.87 -12.78
C SER A 136 -15.48 6.82 -12.86
N PHE A 137 -14.36 6.49 -12.23
CA PHE A 137 -13.16 7.33 -12.24
C PHE A 137 -12.42 7.22 -13.57
N ARG A 138 -12.34 8.31 -14.33
CA ARG A 138 -11.87 8.30 -15.72
C ARG A 138 -10.37 8.44 -15.89
N ARG A 139 -9.64 8.94 -14.87
CA ARG A 139 -8.19 9.10 -14.98
C ARG A 139 -7.50 7.75 -14.89
N ARG A 140 -6.41 7.59 -15.64
CA ARG A 140 -5.62 6.37 -15.70
C ARG A 140 -4.19 6.64 -15.26
N ARG A 141 -3.62 5.71 -14.49
CA ARG A 141 -2.20 5.68 -14.14
C ARG A 141 -1.69 4.27 -14.30
N ARG A 142 -0.62 4.11 -15.09
CA ARG A 142 -0.03 2.80 -15.32
C ARG A 142 0.54 2.21 -14.03
N ASN A 143 0.31 0.93 -13.82
CA ASN A 143 0.90 0.20 -12.69
C ASN A 143 2.43 0.19 -12.82
N ARG A 144 3.11 0.63 -11.78
CA ARG A 144 4.59 0.63 -11.71
C ARG A 144 5.17 -0.73 -11.38
N PHE A 145 4.34 -1.66 -10.95
CA PHE A 145 4.73 -2.97 -10.44
C PHE A 145 4.15 -4.11 -11.27
N GLU A 146 3.94 -3.88 -12.56
CA GLU A 146 3.68 -4.95 -13.52
C GLU A 146 4.85 -5.96 -13.54
N PRO A 147 4.61 -7.26 -13.78
CA PRO A 147 5.65 -8.29 -13.76
C PRO A 147 6.89 -7.93 -14.59
N SER A 148 6.71 -7.39 -15.80
CA SER A 148 7.81 -6.94 -16.68
C SER A 148 8.66 -5.80 -16.09
N ARG A 149 8.07 -4.95 -15.24
CA ARG A 149 8.81 -3.90 -14.55
C ARG A 149 9.54 -4.41 -13.33
N ILE A 150 8.95 -5.36 -12.60
CA ILE A 150 9.63 -6.03 -11.49
C ILE A 150 10.83 -6.80 -11.98
N ALA A 151 10.73 -7.48 -13.14
CA ALA A 151 11.87 -8.14 -13.76
C ALA A 151 13.04 -7.18 -14.00
N ARG A 152 12.78 -5.98 -14.55
CA ARG A 152 13.80 -4.94 -14.74
C ARG A 152 14.40 -4.40 -13.43
N ILE A 153 13.60 -4.35 -12.35
CA ILE A 153 14.12 -3.98 -11.03
C ILE A 153 15.03 -5.10 -10.52
N LEU A 154 14.64 -6.36 -10.69
CA LEU A 154 15.42 -7.51 -10.28
C LEU A 154 16.79 -7.57 -11.00
N GLU A 155 16.83 -7.26 -12.29
CA GLU A 155 18.10 -7.13 -13.03
C GLU A 155 19.05 -6.12 -12.38
N ARG A 156 18.50 -5.00 -11.88
CA ARG A 156 19.28 -3.99 -11.16
C ARG A 156 19.72 -4.47 -9.78
N CYS A 157 19.00 -5.40 -9.16
CA CYS A 157 19.38 -5.98 -7.86
C CYS A 157 20.70 -6.74 -7.95
N VAL A 158 21.01 -7.34 -9.10
CA VAL A 158 22.27 -8.08 -9.33
C VAL A 158 23.49 -7.21 -9.04
N ALA A 159 23.44 -5.92 -9.38
CA ALA A 159 24.55 -4.99 -9.11
C ALA A 159 24.73 -4.68 -7.61
N GLY A 160 23.75 -5.00 -6.76
CA GLY A 160 23.79 -4.79 -5.30
C GLY A 160 24.22 -6.00 -4.49
N ILE A 161 24.48 -7.15 -5.12
CA ILE A 161 24.85 -8.39 -4.43
C ILE A 161 26.17 -8.20 -3.69
N ARG A 162 26.19 -8.55 -2.40
CA ARG A 162 27.37 -8.50 -1.53
C ARG A 162 27.66 -9.83 -0.86
N GLU A 163 26.67 -10.70 -0.75
CA GLU A 163 26.73 -11.97 -0.04
C GLU A 163 26.19 -13.11 -0.88
N SER A 164 26.75 -14.31 -0.72
CA SER A 164 26.31 -15.51 -1.42
C SER A 164 24.84 -15.86 -1.14
N ALA A 165 24.33 -15.54 0.06
CA ALA A 165 22.92 -15.71 0.41
C ALA A 165 22.02 -14.88 -0.50
N GLN A 166 22.37 -13.62 -0.80
CA GLN A 166 21.63 -12.75 -1.71
C GLN A 166 21.53 -13.30 -3.12
N VAL A 167 22.56 -14.02 -3.61
CA VAL A 167 22.50 -14.69 -4.92
C VAL A 167 21.40 -15.73 -4.95
N ARG A 168 21.27 -16.54 -3.89
CA ARG A 168 20.19 -17.54 -3.78
C ARG A 168 18.82 -16.89 -3.74
N ASP A 169 18.68 -15.83 -2.95
CA ASP A 169 17.42 -15.08 -2.80
C ASP A 169 16.98 -14.49 -4.14
N LEU A 170 17.89 -13.81 -4.86
CA LEU A 170 17.59 -13.25 -6.19
C LEU A 170 17.26 -14.33 -7.22
N ARG A 171 17.90 -15.50 -7.15
CA ARG A 171 17.58 -16.64 -8.01
C ARG A 171 16.16 -17.15 -7.76
N VAL A 172 15.73 -17.26 -6.51
CA VAL A 172 14.34 -17.62 -6.16
C VAL A 172 13.38 -16.61 -6.77
N LEU A 173 13.62 -15.31 -6.60
CA LEU A 173 12.76 -14.25 -7.14
C LEU A 173 12.72 -14.28 -8.67
N ALA A 174 13.85 -14.54 -9.35
CA ALA A 174 13.92 -14.65 -10.81
C ALA A 174 13.07 -15.81 -11.33
N LEU A 175 13.18 -16.98 -10.69
CA LEU A 175 12.39 -18.17 -11.06
C LEU A 175 10.90 -17.97 -10.86
N GLU A 176 10.50 -17.21 -9.83
CA GLU A 176 9.10 -16.84 -9.65
C GLU A 176 8.63 -15.90 -10.75
N LEU A 177 9.38 -14.83 -11.04
CA LEU A 177 8.95 -13.80 -12.01
C LEU A 177 8.73 -14.35 -13.42
N VAL A 178 9.49 -15.35 -13.87
CA VAL A 178 9.30 -15.99 -15.17
C VAL A 178 7.89 -16.60 -15.31
N ARG A 179 7.26 -16.99 -14.20
CA ARG A 179 5.95 -17.63 -14.16
C ARG A 179 4.79 -16.65 -14.07
N HIS A 180 5.07 -15.39 -13.73
CA HIS A 180 4.01 -14.43 -13.45
C HIS A 180 3.74 -13.49 -14.64
N HIS A 181 2.47 -13.42 -14.98
CA HIS A 181 1.88 -12.40 -15.84
C HIS A 181 0.51 -12.00 -15.27
N PHE A 182 0.00 -10.87 -15.67
CA PHE A 182 -1.37 -10.51 -15.36
C PHE A 182 -2.26 -10.96 -16.52
N PRO A 183 -3.11 -11.98 -16.32
CA PRO A 183 -4.03 -12.42 -17.35
C PRO A 183 -4.94 -11.28 -17.80
N ALA A 184 -5.14 -11.16 -19.11
CA ALA A 184 -5.92 -10.05 -19.68
C ALA A 184 -7.41 -10.13 -19.33
N GLU A 185 -7.91 -11.33 -19.02
CA GLU A 185 -9.29 -11.59 -18.65
C GLU A 185 -9.65 -11.16 -17.21
N LEU A 186 -8.64 -10.82 -16.39
CA LEU A 186 -8.92 -10.38 -15.02
C LEU A 186 -9.65 -9.03 -15.02
N PRO A 187 -10.70 -8.85 -14.19
CA PRO A 187 -11.31 -7.55 -13.98
C PRO A 187 -10.30 -6.51 -13.49
N HIS A 188 -10.27 -5.36 -14.15
CA HIS A 188 -9.31 -4.30 -13.94
C HIS A 188 -9.98 -2.98 -13.54
N GLY A 189 -9.29 -2.20 -12.74
CA GLY A 189 -9.66 -0.85 -12.39
C GLY A 189 -8.59 -0.18 -11.53
N ILE A 190 -8.99 0.79 -10.71
CA ILE A 190 -8.07 1.41 -9.77
C ILE A 190 -7.86 0.48 -8.59
N VAL A 191 -6.61 0.19 -8.30
CA VAL A 191 -6.14 -0.57 -7.14
C VAL A 191 -5.34 0.35 -6.22
N HIS A 192 -5.35 0.07 -4.90
CA HIS A 192 -4.50 0.76 -3.94
C HIS A 192 -3.02 0.37 -4.14
N GLY A 193 -2.77 -0.92 -4.29
CA GLY A 193 -1.46 -1.50 -4.60
C GLY A 193 -0.48 -1.56 -3.44
N ASP A 194 -0.87 -1.09 -2.23
CA ASP A 194 -0.03 -1.04 -1.03
C ASP A 194 -0.85 -1.02 0.27
N LEU A 195 -2.05 -1.65 0.30
CA LEU A 195 -2.89 -1.64 1.50
C LEU A 195 -2.36 -2.60 2.56
N PHE A 196 -1.31 -2.17 3.23
CA PHE A 196 -0.69 -2.82 4.38
C PHE A 196 -1.30 -2.34 5.70
N VAL A 197 -0.91 -2.99 6.79
CA VAL A 197 -1.40 -2.68 8.14
C VAL A 197 -1.09 -1.24 8.54
N ASP A 198 0.09 -0.73 8.19
CA ASP A 198 0.53 0.63 8.46
C ASP A 198 -0.25 1.70 7.64
N ASN A 199 -0.99 1.30 6.62
CA ASN A 199 -1.84 2.16 5.79
C ASN A 199 -3.33 2.14 6.17
N ALA A 200 -3.71 1.41 7.22
CA ALA A 200 -5.08 1.37 7.74
C ALA A 200 -5.18 1.96 9.15
N ARG A 201 -6.19 2.78 9.38
CA ARG A 201 -6.45 3.43 10.67
C ARG A 201 -7.67 2.81 11.32
N PHE A 202 -7.49 2.33 12.56
CA PHE A 202 -8.55 1.73 13.35
C PHE A 202 -8.83 2.55 14.61
N ALA A 203 -10.11 2.67 14.94
CA ALA A 203 -10.57 3.22 16.21
C ALA A 203 -11.68 2.32 16.77
N ARG A 204 -11.54 1.89 18.03
CA ARG A 204 -12.51 1.01 18.70
C ARG A 204 -12.91 -0.22 17.85
N GLY A 205 -11.91 -0.86 17.23
CA GLY A 205 -12.09 -2.06 16.38
C GLY A 205 -12.73 -1.80 15.01
N LYS A 206 -12.97 -0.53 14.63
CA LYS A 206 -13.53 -0.15 13.33
C LYS A 206 -12.46 0.48 12.44
N LEU A 207 -12.47 0.12 11.16
CA LEU A 207 -11.69 0.79 10.13
C LEU A 207 -12.28 2.18 9.92
N VAL A 208 -11.49 3.20 10.24
CA VAL A 208 -11.91 4.62 10.16
C VAL A 208 -11.13 5.41 9.13
N GLY A 209 -10.13 4.80 8.50
CA GLY A 209 -9.36 5.44 7.46
C GLY A 209 -8.40 4.51 6.75
N VAL A 210 -8.20 4.74 5.45
CA VAL A 210 -7.14 4.17 4.65
C VAL A 210 -6.34 5.30 4.04
N ILE A 211 -5.02 5.24 4.17
CA ILE A 211 -4.07 6.29 3.77
C ILE A 211 -3.08 5.77 2.72
N ASP A 212 -2.29 6.67 2.18
CA ASP A 212 -1.17 6.39 1.27
C ASP A 212 -1.57 5.81 -0.09
N PHE A 213 -2.34 6.60 -0.85
CA PHE A 213 -2.75 6.28 -2.24
C PHE A 213 -1.67 6.58 -3.29
N GLU A 214 -0.43 6.80 -2.86
CA GLU A 214 0.64 7.14 -3.79
C GLU A 214 0.97 6.03 -4.79
N MET A 215 0.70 4.76 -4.44
CA MET A 215 0.88 3.61 -5.33
C MET A 215 -0.38 3.25 -6.13
N ALA A 216 -1.53 3.89 -5.84
CA ALA A 216 -2.77 3.59 -6.54
C ALA A 216 -2.61 3.75 -8.06
N SER A 217 -3.10 2.80 -8.83
CA SER A 217 -2.90 2.73 -10.28
C SER A 217 -3.93 1.79 -10.92
N ASN A 218 -3.94 1.68 -12.25
CA ASN A 218 -4.74 0.67 -12.92
C ASN A 218 -4.10 -0.71 -12.79
N GLY A 219 -4.86 -1.70 -12.37
CA GLY A 219 -4.41 -3.08 -12.22
C GLY A 219 -5.57 -4.05 -12.01
N PRO A 220 -5.28 -5.36 -11.98
CA PRO A 220 -6.29 -6.37 -11.64
C PRO A 220 -6.79 -6.20 -10.21
N TYR A 221 -8.10 -6.24 -10.00
CA TYR A 221 -8.66 -6.13 -8.65
C TYR A 221 -8.18 -7.25 -7.71
N ALA A 222 -8.07 -8.47 -8.23
CA ALA A 222 -7.56 -9.60 -7.46
C ALA A 222 -6.09 -9.43 -7.02
N TYR A 223 -5.29 -8.62 -7.73
CA TYR A 223 -3.93 -8.27 -7.31
C TYR A 223 -3.93 -7.39 -6.05
N ASP A 224 -4.86 -6.45 -5.94
CA ASP A 224 -4.98 -5.60 -4.75
C ASP A 224 -5.35 -6.42 -3.51
N LEU A 225 -6.28 -7.37 -3.70
CA LEU A 225 -6.64 -8.34 -2.67
C LEU A 225 -5.43 -9.21 -2.27
N ALA A 226 -4.63 -9.65 -3.24
CA ALA A 226 -3.42 -10.42 -3.00
C ALA A 226 -2.35 -9.64 -2.22
N VAL A 227 -2.21 -8.34 -2.48
CA VAL A 227 -1.33 -7.43 -1.73
C VAL A 227 -1.77 -7.36 -0.26
N ALA A 228 -3.05 -7.16 0.00
CA ALA A 228 -3.59 -7.14 1.36
C ALA A 228 -3.42 -8.49 2.07
N ILE A 229 -3.70 -9.61 1.40
CA ILE A 229 -3.45 -10.95 1.96
C ILE A 229 -1.98 -11.08 2.37
N GLY A 230 -1.05 -10.56 1.55
CA GLY A 230 0.38 -10.63 1.77
C GLY A 230 0.86 -9.95 3.07
N ASP A 231 0.07 -9.07 3.68
CA ASP A 231 0.44 -8.41 4.94
C ASP A 231 -0.53 -8.71 6.08
N TRP A 232 -1.84 -8.63 5.86
CA TRP A 232 -2.88 -8.85 6.87
C TRP A 232 -3.03 -10.31 7.33
N CYS A 233 -2.58 -11.25 6.51
CA CYS A 233 -2.78 -12.68 6.74
C CYS A 233 -1.49 -13.42 7.08
N PHE A 234 -0.48 -12.68 7.60
CA PHE A 234 0.75 -13.27 8.09
C PHE A 234 1.09 -12.76 9.48
N LEU A 235 1.39 -13.67 10.38
CA LEU A 235 1.89 -13.38 11.72
C LEU A 235 3.29 -13.99 11.86
N GLN A 236 4.31 -13.16 12.03
CA GLN A 236 5.70 -13.61 12.07
C GLN A 236 6.03 -14.53 10.86
N ASP A 237 5.64 -14.08 9.68
CA ASP A 237 5.79 -14.76 8.38
C ASP A 237 5.09 -16.13 8.27
N ARG A 238 4.23 -16.51 9.23
CA ARG A 238 3.34 -17.68 9.17
C ARG A 238 1.97 -17.27 8.63
N PHE A 239 1.47 -18.04 7.68
CA PHE A 239 0.16 -17.80 7.09
C PHE A 239 -0.98 -18.05 8.09
N VAL A 240 -1.90 -17.10 8.20
CA VAL A 240 -3.08 -17.15 9.08
C VAL A 240 -4.32 -17.27 8.22
N ALA A 241 -4.77 -18.49 8.02
CA ALA A 241 -5.89 -18.82 7.11
C ALA A 241 -7.21 -18.12 7.48
N ASP A 242 -7.49 -17.97 8.77
CA ASP A 242 -8.72 -17.31 9.24
C ASP A 242 -8.77 -15.82 8.86
N ASN A 243 -7.63 -15.12 8.95
CA ASN A 243 -7.54 -13.75 8.47
C ASN A 243 -7.76 -13.68 6.95
N ALA A 244 -7.16 -14.60 6.18
CA ALA A 244 -7.30 -14.62 4.73
C ALA A 244 -8.73 -14.92 4.28
N ARG A 245 -9.38 -15.88 4.95
CA ARG A 245 -10.79 -16.21 4.72
C ARG A 245 -11.70 -15.03 5.05
N ALA A 246 -11.46 -14.36 6.18
CA ALA A 246 -12.22 -13.19 6.60
C ALA A 246 -12.03 -12.00 5.63
N LEU A 247 -10.80 -11.76 5.17
CA LEU A 247 -10.50 -10.70 4.21
C LEU A 247 -11.21 -10.94 2.87
N VAL A 248 -11.09 -12.15 2.31
CA VAL A 248 -11.78 -12.53 1.07
C VAL A 248 -13.30 -12.50 1.26
N GLY A 249 -13.81 -13.01 2.37
CA GLY A 249 -15.25 -12.97 2.69
C GLY A 249 -15.79 -11.56 2.82
N GLY A 250 -15.03 -10.66 3.46
CA GLY A 250 -15.35 -9.23 3.52
C GLY A 250 -15.42 -8.59 2.13
N TYR A 251 -14.44 -8.88 1.29
CA TYR A 251 -14.45 -8.42 -0.09
C TYR A 251 -15.70 -8.93 -0.86
N GLU A 252 -15.97 -10.24 -0.78
CA GLU A 252 -17.09 -10.86 -1.48
C GLU A 252 -18.48 -10.45 -0.95
N SER A 253 -18.56 -9.95 0.27
CA SER A 253 -19.79 -9.36 0.81
C SER A 253 -20.25 -8.11 0.06
N ARG A 254 -19.33 -7.42 -0.64
CA ARG A 254 -19.58 -6.19 -1.41
C ARG A 254 -19.43 -6.40 -2.92
N ARG A 255 -18.42 -7.15 -3.34
CA ARG A 255 -18.13 -7.47 -4.74
C ARG A 255 -17.71 -8.93 -4.86
N ARG A 256 -18.49 -9.74 -5.59
CA ARG A 256 -18.14 -11.13 -5.84
C ARG A 256 -16.91 -11.24 -6.72
N LEU A 257 -16.01 -12.16 -6.36
CA LEU A 257 -14.88 -12.52 -7.21
C LEU A 257 -15.41 -13.37 -8.39
N GLU A 258 -14.98 -13.02 -9.58
CA GLU A 258 -15.23 -13.82 -10.78
C GLU A 258 -14.41 -15.11 -10.75
N ALA A 259 -14.79 -16.10 -11.57
CA ALA A 259 -14.09 -17.38 -11.65
C ALA A 259 -12.61 -17.22 -12.01
N SER A 260 -12.28 -16.30 -12.91
CA SER A 260 -10.91 -15.92 -13.29
C SER A 260 -10.13 -15.36 -12.11
N GLU A 261 -10.73 -14.46 -11.31
CA GLU A 261 -10.09 -13.90 -10.12
C GLU A 261 -9.80 -14.97 -9.06
N ARG A 262 -10.78 -15.84 -8.77
CA ARG A 262 -10.62 -16.96 -7.84
C ARG A 262 -9.53 -17.93 -8.31
N GLY A 263 -9.49 -18.21 -9.61
CA GLY A 263 -8.50 -19.11 -10.22
C GLY A 263 -7.07 -18.59 -10.10
N HIS A 264 -6.88 -17.29 -10.17
CA HIS A 264 -5.55 -16.66 -10.20
C HIS A 264 -5.10 -16.06 -8.84
N LEU A 265 -5.97 -15.99 -7.82
CA LEU A 265 -5.65 -15.31 -6.56
C LEU A 265 -4.40 -15.86 -5.87
N TYR A 266 -4.22 -17.19 -5.86
CA TYR A 266 -3.02 -17.83 -5.30
C TYR A 266 -1.73 -17.35 -6.00
N GLU A 267 -1.71 -17.35 -7.32
CA GLU A 267 -0.55 -16.90 -8.11
C GLU A 267 -0.30 -15.40 -7.94
N LEU A 268 -1.35 -14.61 -7.81
CA LEU A 268 -1.24 -13.18 -7.52
C LEU A 268 -0.68 -12.91 -6.12
N CYS A 269 -1.01 -13.74 -5.10
CA CYS A 269 -0.38 -13.66 -3.78
C CYS A 269 1.13 -13.96 -3.85
N ARG A 270 1.55 -14.96 -4.61
CA ARG A 270 2.96 -15.26 -4.84
C ARG A 270 3.66 -14.13 -5.57
N PHE A 271 3.03 -13.59 -6.60
CA PHE A 271 3.57 -12.41 -7.29
C PHE A 271 3.69 -11.19 -6.38
N ALA A 272 2.69 -10.92 -5.54
CA ALA A 272 2.75 -9.82 -4.56
C ALA A 272 3.96 -9.99 -3.62
N ALA A 273 4.18 -11.19 -3.07
CA ALA A 273 5.34 -11.48 -2.24
C ALA A 273 6.66 -11.28 -3.00
N THR A 274 6.75 -11.78 -4.25
CA THR A 274 7.92 -11.61 -5.13
C THR A 274 8.19 -10.13 -5.43
N ARG A 275 7.14 -9.37 -5.76
CA ARG A 275 7.25 -7.92 -6.01
C ARG A 275 7.80 -7.18 -4.80
N PHE A 276 7.25 -7.41 -3.61
CA PHE A 276 7.70 -6.72 -2.41
C PHE A 276 9.10 -7.12 -1.99
N ALA A 277 9.46 -8.41 -2.09
CA ALA A 277 10.84 -8.84 -1.86
C ALA A 277 11.81 -8.13 -2.81
N THR A 278 11.51 -8.11 -4.12
CA THR A 278 12.36 -7.47 -5.14
C THR A 278 12.50 -5.97 -4.92
N THR A 279 11.40 -5.26 -4.67
CA THR A 279 11.44 -3.80 -4.49
C THR A 279 12.14 -3.41 -3.20
N ARG A 280 11.94 -4.14 -2.10
CA ARG A 280 12.67 -3.91 -0.84
C ARG A 280 14.16 -4.23 -1.00
N PHE A 281 14.51 -5.33 -1.65
CA PHE A 281 15.93 -5.61 -1.96
C PHE A 281 16.55 -4.43 -2.72
N TYR A 282 15.91 -3.99 -3.80
CA TYR A 282 16.41 -2.87 -4.57
C TYR A 282 16.53 -1.58 -3.74
N ASP A 283 15.52 -1.25 -2.98
CA ASP A 283 15.48 -0.01 -2.22
C ASP A 283 16.48 0.02 -1.06
N TYR A 284 16.74 -1.10 -0.40
CA TYR A 284 17.57 -1.15 0.82
C TYR A 284 18.97 -1.72 0.61
N GLU A 285 19.18 -2.61 -0.36
CA GLU A 285 20.50 -3.20 -0.62
C GLU A 285 21.24 -2.50 -1.76
N VAL A 286 20.52 -1.98 -2.76
CA VAL A 286 21.12 -1.36 -3.95
C VAL A 286 21.13 0.16 -3.86
N ARG A 287 19.97 0.76 -3.61
CA ARG A 287 19.76 2.20 -3.69
C ARG A 287 20.25 2.96 -2.45
N THR A 288 20.28 2.34 -1.28
CA THR A 288 20.43 3.00 0.03
C THR A 288 21.85 3.44 0.38
N ARG A 289 22.83 3.34 -0.51
CA ARG A 289 24.21 3.76 -0.22
C ARG A 289 24.39 5.21 0.29
N ARG A 290 23.33 6.04 0.25
CA ARG A 290 23.39 7.47 0.66
C ARG A 290 22.43 7.84 1.77
N GLU A 291 21.59 6.94 2.29
CA GLU A 291 20.48 7.34 3.18
C GLU A 291 20.46 6.48 4.46
N ALA A 292 21.40 6.74 5.37
CA ALA A 292 21.50 6.11 6.70
C ALA A 292 20.27 6.33 7.63
N GLN A 293 19.21 6.98 7.14
CA GLN A 293 18.06 7.43 7.94
C GLN A 293 16.76 6.64 7.68
N ARG A 294 16.74 5.70 6.74
CA ARG A 294 15.55 4.88 6.46
C ARG A 294 15.34 3.80 7.50
N LEU A 295 14.08 3.61 7.92
CA LEU A 295 13.70 2.40 8.62
C LEU A 295 13.87 1.21 7.67
N TYR A 296 14.82 0.33 7.98
CA TYR A 296 15.08 -0.86 7.17
C TYR A 296 13.88 -1.80 7.20
N LYS A 297 13.33 -2.11 6.02
CA LYS A 297 12.27 -3.11 5.83
C LYS A 297 12.88 -4.33 5.16
N ASP A 298 13.15 -5.39 5.92
CA ASP A 298 13.81 -6.59 5.42
C ASP A 298 12.99 -7.27 4.32
N TYR A 299 13.60 -7.47 3.17
CA TYR A 299 13.00 -8.16 2.04
C TYR A 299 12.76 -9.66 2.31
N ARG A 300 13.54 -10.25 3.24
CA ARG A 300 13.47 -11.67 3.60
C ARG A 300 12.13 -12.06 4.21
N HIS A 301 11.42 -11.13 4.84
CA HIS A 301 10.04 -11.37 5.28
C HIS A 301 9.13 -11.79 4.13
N PHE A 302 9.26 -11.16 2.97
CA PHE A 302 8.46 -11.55 1.80
C PHE A 302 8.96 -12.83 1.12
N LEU A 303 10.23 -13.17 1.23
CA LEU A 303 10.72 -14.49 0.83
C LEU A 303 10.16 -15.60 1.73
N ALA A 304 10.12 -15.39 3.04
CA ALA A 304 9.51 -16.33 3.97
C ALA A 304 8.00 -16.51 3.70
N ARG A 305 7.26 -15.42 3.46
CA ARG A 305 5.84 -15.46 3.06
C ARG A 305 5.63 -16.19 1.73
N LEU A 306 6.51 -15.96 0.75
CA LEU A 306 6.49 -16.69 -0.52
C LEU A 306 6.70 -18.20 -0.30
N THR A 307 7.62 -18.58 0.57
CA THR A 307 7.87 -19.99 0.95
C THR A 307 6.63 -20.59 1.60
N ALA A 308 6.03 -19.90 2.60
CA ALA A 308 4.81 -20.37 3.26
C ALA A 308 3.64 -20.56 2.27
N LEU A 309 3.48 -19.67 1.27
CA LEU A 309 2.49 -19.84 0.22
C LEU A 309 2.79 -21.07 -0.66
N LYS A 310 4.06 -21.31 -0.97
CA LYS A 310 4.48 -22.48 -1.77
C LYS A 310 4.22 -23.80 -1.03
N ASP A 311 4.52 -23.81 0.27
CA ASP A 311 4.28 -24.99 1.13
C ASP A 311 2.79 -25.28 1.27
N LEU A 312 1.94 -24.24 1.35
CA LEU A 312 0.48 -24.37 1.34
C LEU A 312 -0.04 -24.94 0.02
N GLY A 313 0.56 -24.56 -1.09
CA GLY A 313 0.16 -24.95 -2.43
C GLY A 313 -1.19 -24.40 -2.89
N PRO A 314 -1.52 -24.52 -4.17
CA PRO A 314 -2.77 -23.99 -4.73
C PRO A 314 -4.01 -24.69 -4.17
N HIS A 315 -3.93 -25.98 -3.89
CA HIS A 315 -5.03 -26.75 -3.33
C HIS A 315 -5.32 -26.33 -1.89
N GLY A 316 -4.29 -26.30 -1.02
CA GLY A 316 -4.42 -25.86 0.38
C GLY A 316 -4.91 -24.40 0.47
N PHE A 317 -4.41 -23.51 -0.38
CA PHE A 317 -4.89 -22.14 -0.45
C PHE A 317 -6.39 -22.08 -0.80
N ARG A 318 -6.82 -22.83 -1.81
CA ARG A 318 -8.23 -22.87 -2.22
C ARG A 318 -9.13 -23.37 -1.08
N GLN A 319 -8.74 -24.45 -0.40
CA GLN A 319 -9.49 -24.99 0.73
C GLN A 319 -9.57 -24.01 1.91
N GLN A 320 -8.45 -23.37 2.27
CA GLN A 320 -8.38 -22.55 3.47
C GLN A 320 -8.87 -21.12 3.27
N VAL A 321 -8.83 -20.58 2.05
CA VAL A 321 -9.14 -19.16 1.77
C VAL A 321 -10.42 -19.00 0.97
N LEU A 322 -10.67 -19.84 -0.02
CA LEU A 322 -11.75 -19.68 -0.99
C LEU A 322 -12.96 -20.62 -0.75
N ALA A 323 -12.85 -21.56 0.19
CA ALA A 323 -14.01 -22.39 0.56
C ALA A 323 -15.09 -21.49 1.20
N ARG A 324 -16.34 -21.62 0.73
CA ARG A 324 -17.48 -20.92 1.33
C ARG A 324 -17.68 -21.46 2.75
N SER A 325 -17.84 -20.57 3.72
CA SER A 325 -18.32 -20.91 5.07
C SER A 325 -19.78 -21.43 4.92
N GLY A 326 -19.96 -22.71 4.69
CA GLY A 326 -21.31 -23.28 4.46
C GLY A 326 -21.33 -24.68 3.85
N ALA A 327 -20.19 -25.25 3.46
CA ALA A 327 -20.11 -26.59 2.87
C ALA A 327 -19.75 -27.69 3.89
N ALA A 328 -19.99 -27.43 5.19
CA ALA A 328 -19.74 -28.41 6.26
C ALA A 328 -21.05 -28.85 6.97
N ALA A 329 -22.14 -29.02 6.23
CA ALA A 329 -23.34 -29.62 6.74
C ALA A 329 -24.15 -30.27 5.60
N ASP A 330 -23.59 -31.23 4.88
CA ASP A 330 -24.30 -32.22 4.10
C ASP A 330 -23.27 -33.23 3.58
N ALA A 331 -22.81 -34.11 4.45
CA ALA A 331 -22.16 -35.38 4.13
C ALA A 331 -22.43 -36.37 5.25
#